data_e461d086a7d06973c940b51196a05d42
#
_entry.id   e461d086a7d06973c940b51196a05d42
#
_cell.length_a   1.000
_cell.length_b   1.000
_cell.length_c   1.000
_cell.angle_alpha   90.00
_cell.angle_beta   90.00
_cell.angle_gamma   90.00
#
_symmetry.space_group_name_H-M   'P 1'
#
loop_
_entity.id
_entity.type
_entity.pdbx_description
1 polymer ?
#
loop_
_entity_poly.entity_id
_entity_poly.type
_entity_poly.pdbx_seq_one_letter_code
_entity_poly.pdbx_strand_id
1 'polypeptide(L)'
;MEYGYINESGYLRTVELQETKEQYRDGNEIKTRIITIEEQAEKYKAHGYKPVDALDNERMKAPEGYIIRIIPYDAGERISFRYEQERDLTKIRMEIKALKESLSASDYKIIKCYEASLIGDTLPYDIEELHSERQTLRDRINELEASL
;
A
#
# COMPACT_ATOMS: atom_id res chain seq x y z
N MET A 1 24.84 3.33 -4.23
CA MET A 1 24.85 1.91 -3.77
C MET A 1 24.21 1.86 -2.41
N GLU A 2 23.26 0.95 -2.18
CA GLU A 2 22.49 0.88 -0.95
C GLU A 2 22.95 -0.27 -0.05
N TYR A 3 23.11 0.01 1.23
CA TYR A 3 23.44 -0.97 2.27
C TYR A 3 22.38 -0.93 3.35
N GLY A 4 22.08 -2.07 3.97
CA GLY A 4 21.05 -2.13 5.00
C GLY A 4 21.15 -3.34 5.92
N TYR A 5 20.30 -3.36 6.93
CA TYR A 5 20.08 -4.49 7.82
C TYR A 5 18.60 -4.60 8.17
N ILE A 6 18.18 -5.81 8.50
CA ILE A 6 16.84 -6.07 8.99
C ILE A 6 16.88 -6.03 10.52
N ASN A 7 16.09 -5.14 11.12
CA ASN A 7 16.03 -5.02 12.58
C ASN A 7 15.23 -6.16 13.23
N GLU A 8 15.21 -6.25 14.55
CA GLU A 8 14.49 -7.26 15.32
C GLU A 8 12.97 -7.30 15.04
N SER A 9 12.40 -6.19 14.60
CA SER A 9 10.99 -6.08 14.20
C SER A 9 10.74 -6.47 12.74
N GLY A 10 11.75 -6.94 12.00
CA GLY A 10 11.64 -7.34 10.60
C GLY A 10 11.66 -6.19 9.58
N TYR A 11 11.92 -4.96 10.01
CA TYR A 11 11.99 -3.81 9.11
C TYR A 11 13.40 -3.62 8.55
N LEU A 12 13.47 -3.39 7.25
CA LEU A 12 14.71 -3.00 6.58
C LEU A 12 15.08 -1.55 6.90
N ARG A 13 16.31 -1.35 7.34
CA ARG A 13 16.94 -0.04 7.53
C ARG A 13 18.07 0.09 6.52
N THR A 14 18.04 1.14 5.70
CA THR A 14 19.01 1.33 4.62
C THR A 14 19.76 2.64 4.75
N VAL A 15 20.91 2.67 4.11
CA VAL A 15 21.73 3.86 3.90
C VAL A 15 22.23 3.84 2.46
N GLU A 16 22.10 4.96 1.77
CA GLU A 16 22.67 5.14 0.44
C GLU A 16 24.11 5.65 0.57
N LEU A 17 25.04 4.90 0.00
CA LEU A 17 26.46 5.27 0.01
C LEU A 17 26.77 6.17 -1.18
N GLN A 18 27.36 7.31 -0.88
CA GLN A 18 27.81 8.31 -1.85
C GLN A 18 29.21 8.80 -1.44
N GLU A 19 30.02 9.17 -2.42
CA GLU A 19 31.32 9.79 -2.13
C GLU A 19 31.14 11.06 -1.26
N THR A 20 31.88 11.13 -0.17
CA THR A 20 31.85 12.27 0.73
C THR A 20 33.23 12.87 0.91
N LYS A 21 33.29 14.15 1.24
CA LYS A 21 34.52 14.85 1.55
C LYS A 21 34.69 14.98 3.06
N GLU A 22 35.81 14.51 3.56
CA GLU A 22 36.22 14.69 4.96
C GLU A 22 37.39 15.66 5.07
N GLN A 23 37.27 16.61 5.97
CA GLN A 23 38.39 17.47 6.32
C GLN A 23 39.10 16.92 7.55
N TYR A 24 40.41 16.80 7.49
CA TYR A 24 41.23 16.36 8.59
C TYR A 24 42.44 17.29 8.79
N ARG A 25 42.95 17.31 9.99
CA ARG A 25 44.11 18.14 10.34
C ARG A 25 45.37 17.31 10.23
N ASP A 26 46.33 17.81 9.45
CA ASP A 26 47.67 17.27 9.34
C ASP A 26 48.66 18.34 9.82
N GLY A 27 49.07 18.24 11.08
CA GLY A 27 49.85 19.29 11.75
C GLY A 27 49.04 20.59 11.87
N ASN A 28 49.49 21.66 11.26
CA ASN A 28 48.83 22.98 11.23
C ASN A 28 47.95 23.20 9.98
N GLU A 29 47.94 22.26 9.05
CA GLU A 29 47.17 22.37 7.80
C GLU A 29 45.88 21.60 7.86
N ILE A 30 44.81 22.14 7.24
CA ILE A 30 43.56 21.45 7.02
C ILE A 30 43.61 20.83 5.62
N LYS A 31 43.57 19.51 5.54
CA LYS A 31 43.51 18.76 4.28
C LYS A 31 42.14 18.17 4.06
N THR A 32 41.78 17.98 2.82
CA THR A 32 40.55 17.35 2.43
C THR A 32 40.84 16.02 1.73
N ARG A 33 40.17 14.95 2.15
CA ARG A 33 40.19 13.66 1.43
C ARG A 33 38.79 13.28 0.96
N ILE A 34 38.70 12.49 -0.08
CA ILE A 34 37.46 11.85 -0.51
C ILE A 34 37.37 10.50 0.20
N ILE A 35 36.25 10.27 0.87
CA ILE A 35 35.89 8.95 1.39
C ILE A 35 35.11 8.26 0.27
N THR A 36 35.66 7.17 -0.27
CA THR A 36 35.06 6.44 -1.38
C THR A 36 33.87 5.61 -0.91
N ILE A 37 33.05 5.16 -1.86
CA ILE A 37 31.93 4.26 -1.58
C ILE A 37 32.43 2.94 -1.00
N GLU A 38 33.58 2.42 -1.50
CA GLU A 38 34.20 1.18 -1.03
C GLU A 38 34.65 1.28 0.44
N GLU A 39 35.29 2.40 0.80
CA GLU A 39 35.70 2.66 2.19
C GLU A 39 34.50 2.72 3.12
N GLN A 40 33.42 3.39 2.70
CA GLN A 40 32.18 3.42 3.46
C GLN A 40 31.52 2.03 3.54
N ALA A 41 31.50 1.27 2.45
CA ALA A 41 30.93 -0.09 2.39
C ALA A 41 31.61 -1.03 3.39
N GLU A 42 32.96 -1.01 3.46
CA GLU A 42 33.71 -1.82 4.43
C GLU A 42 33.38 -1.43 5.88
N LYS A 43 33.24 -0.13 6.16
CA LYS A 43 32.83 0.36 7.47
C LYS A 43 31.42 -0.13 7.84
N TYR A 44 30.45 -0.06 6.91
CA TYR A 44 29.08 -0.51 7.16
C TYR A 44 29.00 -2.04 7.29
N LYS A 45 29.74 -2.81 6.48
CA LYS A 45 29.85 -4.27 6.63
C LYS A 45 30.36 -4.68 8.02
N ALA A 46 31.36 -3.98 8.54
CA ALA A 46 31.89 -4.21 9.90
C ALA A 46 30.83 -4.00 10.99
N HIS A 47 29.78 -3.21 10.71
CA HIS A 47 28.64 -2.97 11.59
C HIS A 47 27.42 -3.85 11.26
N GLY A 48 27.58 -4.91 10.45
CA GLY A 48 26.52 -5.87 10.13
C GLY A 48 25.57 -5.44 8.99
N TYR A 49 25.88 -4.34 8.30
CA TYR A 49 25.13 -3.96 7.10
C TYR A 49 25.53 -4.82 5.91
N LYS A 50 24.59 -5.10 5.04
CA LYS A 50 24.77 -5.88 3.81
C LYS A 50 24.34 -5.06 2.60
N PRO A 51 24.89 -5.34 1.40
CA PRO A 51 24.37 -4.77 0.16
C PRO A 51 22.87 -5.10 0.03
N VAL A 52 22.08 -4.14 -0.44
CA VAL A 52 20.65 -4.33 -0.68
C VAL A 52 20.41 -4.44 -2.18
N ASP A 53 19.65 -5.46 -2.58
CA ASP A 53 19.27 -5.65 -3.98
C ASP A 53 18.33 -4.51 -4.43
N ALA A 54 18.39 -4.18 -5.72
CA ALA A 54 17.39 -3.29 -6.30
C ALA A 54 16.02 -3.97 -6.36
N LEU A 55 14.97 -3.18 -6.19
CA LEU A 55 13.60 -3.67 -6.36
C LEU A 55 13.33 -4.04 -7.82
N ASP A 56 12.68 -5.16 -8.02
CA ASP A 56 12.25 -5.62 -9.34
C ASP A 56 10.89 -4.99 -9.70
N ASN A 57 10.93 -3.97 -10.55
CA ASN A 57 9.75 -3.22 -10.97
C ASN A 57 8.71 -4.09 -11.69
N GLU A 58 9.12 -5.16 -12.39
CA GLU A 58 8.16 -6.04 -13.05
C GLU A 58 7.40 -6.90 -12.04
N ARG A 59 8.09 -7.38 -11.01
CA ARG A 59 7.47 -8.16 -9.93
C ARG A 59 6.61 -7.33 -8.97
N MET A 60 6.73 -6.01 -9.00
CA MET A 60 5.89 -5.08 -8.24
C MET A 60 4.53 -4.81 -8.90
N LYS A 61 4.34 -5.22 -10.16
CA LYS A 61 3.07 -5.04 -10.87
C LYS A 61 2.04 -6.04 -10.34
N ALA A 62 0.99 -5.53 -9.71
CA ALA A 62 -0.12 -6.34 -9.24
C ALA A 62 -1.23 -6.40 -10.30
N PRO A 63 -1.91 -7.55 -10.49
CA PRO A 63 -3.14 -7.62 -11.24
C PRO A 63 -4.25 -6.84 -10.53
N GLU A 64 -5.35 -6.59 -11.25
CA GLU A 64 -6.49 -5.87 -10.68
C GLU A 64 -7.06 -6.59 -9.45
N GLY A 65 -7.31 -5.83 -8.38
CA GLY A 65 -7.83 -6.36 -7.10
C GLY A 65 -6.79 -7.01 -6.19
N TYR A 66 -5.49 -6.87 -6.54
CA TYR A 66 -4.38 -7.38 -5.73
C TYR A 66 -3.35 -6.29 -5.47
N ILE A 67 -2.55 -6.51 -4.44
CA ILE A 67 -1.35 -5.73 -4.12
C ILE A 67 -0.15 -6.68 -4.06
N ILE A 68 1.04 -6.14 -4.29
CA ILE A 68 2.29 -6.88 -4.06
C ILE A 68 2.89 -6.42 -2.75
N ARG A 69 2.98 -7.34 -1.80
CA ARG A 69 3.70 -7.15 -0.55
C ARG A 69 5.17 -7.48 -0.77
N ILE A 70 6.03 -6.51 -0.49
CA ILE A 70 7.48 -6.65 -0.62
C ILE A 70 8.06 -6.93 0.76
N ILE A 71 8.69 -8.10 0.91
CA ILE A 71 9.23 -8.56 2.20
C ILE A 71 10.75 -8.67 2.06
N PRO A 72 11.53 -7.83 2.78
CA PRO A 72 12.96 -7.96 2.80
C PRO A 72 13.37 -9.23 3.59
N TYR A 73 14.40 -9.90 3.12
CA TYR A 73 14.99 -11.03 3.83
C TYR A 73 16.50 -11.07 3.67
N ASP A 74 17.18 -11.66 4.65
CA ASP A 74 18.62 -11.87 4.62
C ASP A 74 18.94 -13.09 3.77
N ALA A 75 19.59 -12.87 2.62
CA ALA A 75 20.03 -13.92 1.71
C ALA A 75 21.47 -14.39 1.98
N GLY A 76 22.04 -14.06 3.16
CA GLY A 76 23.40 -14.40 3.58
C GLY A 76 24.38 -13.25 3.30
N GLU A 77 24.78 -13.04 2.07
CA GLU A 77 25.75 -11.99 1.70
C GLU A 77 25.08 -10.64 1.39
N ARG A 78 23.77 -10.63 1.18
CA ARG A 78 22.97 -9.43 0.81
C ARG A 78 21.58 -9.49 1.38
N ILE A 79 20.89 -8.37 1.39
CA ILE A 79 19.45 -8.27 1.63
C ILE A 79 18.74 -8.34 0.27
N SER A 80 17.78 -9.24 0.15
CA SER A 80 16.96 -9.40 -1.05
C SER A 80 15.47 -9.30 -0.70
N PHE A 81 14.58 -9.40 -1.70
CA PHE A 81 13.15 -9.18 -1.54
C PHE A 81 12.33 -10.36 -2.06
N ARG A 82 11.32 -10.77 -1.27
CA ARG A 82 10.22 -11.62 -1.73
C ARG A 82 9.05 -10.74 -2.11
N TYR A 83 8.32 -11.18 -3.12
CA TYR A 83 7.16 -10.50 -3.66
C TYR A 83 5.97 -11.44 -3.50
N GLU A 84 5.06 -11.10 -2.59
CA GLU A 84 3.88 -11.90 -2.29
C GLU A 84 2.64 -11.16 -2.78
N GLN A 85 1.81 -11.85 -3.57
CA GLN A 85 0.57 -11.30 -4.07
C GLN A 85 -0.52 -11.51 -3.01
N GLU A 86 -1.15 -10.42 -2.57
CA GLU A 86 -2.24 -10.42 -1.60
C GLU A 86 -3.46 -9.71 -2.19
N ARG A 87 -4.67 -10.05 -1.74
CA ARG A 87 -5.88 -9.31 -2.11
C ARG A 87 -5.85 -7.89 -1.52
N ASP A 88 -6.30 -6.92 -2.32
CA ASP A 88 -6.45 -5.54 -1.86
C ASP A 88 -7.73 -5.38 -1.02
N LEU A 89 -7.67 -5.85 0.22
CA LEU A 89 -8.80 -5.75 1.16
C LEU A 89 -9.19 -4.29 1.45
N THR A 90 -8.27 -3.34 1.31
CA THR A 90 -8.57 -1.92 1.51
C THR A 90 -9.48 -1.41 0.40
N LYS A 91 -9.17 -1.75 -0.87
CA LYS A 91 -9.99 -1.40 -2.01
C LYS A 91 -11.39 -2.02 -1.92
N ILE A 92 -11.47 -3.30 -1.55
CA ILE A 92 -12.75 -3.99 -1.35
C ILE A 92 -13.60 -3.30 -0.28
N ARG A 93 -13.03 -2.97 0.89
CA ARG A 93 -13.74 -2.26 1.96
C ARG A 93 -14.21 -0.86 1.55
N MET A 94 -13.41 -0.14 0.76
CA MET A 94 -13.81 1.17 0.23
C MET A 94 -14.97 1.05 -0.77
N GLU A 95 -14.97 0.02 -1.63
CA GLU A 95 -16.06 -0.24 -2.56
C GLU A 95 -17.36 -0.57 -1.81
N ILE A 96 -17.32 -1.46 -0.80
CA ILE A 96 -18.47 -1.77 0.07
C ILE A 96 -19.01 -0.49 0.72
N LYS A 97 -18.14 0.37 1.24
CA LYS A 97 -18.55 1.63 1.87
C LYS A 97 -19.28 2.53 0.87
N ALA A 98 -18.73 2.74 -0.32
CA ALA A 98 -19.35 3.56 -1.37
C ALA A 98 -20.72 3.01 -1.81
N LEU A 99 -20.85 1.69 -1.94
CA LEU A 99 -22.13 1.05 -2.28
C LEU A 99 -23.17 1.22 -1.16
N LYS A 100 -22.77 1.11 0.12
CA LYS A 100 -23.65 1.36 1.27
C LYS A 100 -24.10 2.82 1.33
N GLU A 101 -23.22 3.77 1.04
CA GLU A 101 -23.57 5.19 0.93
C GLU A 101 -24.56 5.46 -0.20
N SER A 102 -24.38 4.84 -1.38
CA SER A 102 -25.32 4.91 -2.50
C SER A 102 -26.69 4.32 -2.15
N LEU A 103 -26.71 3.21 -1.44
CA LEU A 103 -27.94 2.57 -0.96
C LEU A 103 -28.70 3.51 0.01
N SER A 104 -27.99 4.09 0.97
CA SER A 104 -28.54 5.05 1.96
C SER A 104 -29.04 6.33 1.31
N ALA A 105 -28.36 6.84 0.29
CA ALA A 105 -28.77 8.05 -0.44
C ALA A 105 -30.13 7.90 -1.13
N SER A 106 -30.59 6.68 -1.39
CA SER A 106 -31.90 6.41 -2.00
C SER A 106 -33.01 6.12 -0.98
N ASP A 107 -32.69 6.03 0.35
CA ASP A 107 -33.68 5.69 1.39
C ASP A 107 -34.83 6.69 1.44
N TYR A 108 -34.53 7.97 1.31
CA TYR A 108 -35.55 9.01 1.34
C TYR A 108 -36.60 8.86 0.21
N LYS A 109 -36.19 8.35 -0.96
CA LYS A 109 -37.12 8.08 -2.09
C LYS A 109 -38.11 6.97 -1.74
N ILE A 110 -37.62 5.90 -1.06
CA ILE A 110 -38.45 4.81 -0.57
C ILE A 110 -39.47 5.33 0.45
N ILE A 111 -39.00 6.15 1.40
CA ILE A 111 -39.87 6.72 2.45
C ILE A 111 -40.97 7.58 1.81
N LYS A 112 -40.64 8.43 0.83
CA LYS A 112 -41.64 9.22 0.12
C LYS A 112 -42.66 8.40 -0.67
N CYS A 113 -42.24 7.33 -1.32
CA CYS A 113 -43.17 6.42 -1.98
C CYS A 113 -44.08 5.73 -0.96
N TYR A 114 -43.54 5.34 0.19
CA TYR A 114 -44.32 4.72 1.25
C TYR A 114 -45.36 5.70 1.84
N GLU A 115 -44.97 6.93 2.16
CA GLU A 115 -45.88 8.00 2.62
C GLU A 115 -47.02 8.26 1.63
N ALA A 116 -46.69 8.42 0.32
CA ALA A 116 -47.69 8.62 -0.73
C ALA A 116 -48.69 7.43 -0.80
N SER A 117 -48.19 6.19 -0.68
CA SER A 117 -49.02 5.00 -0.70
C SER A 117 -50.01 4.94 0.45
N LEU A 118 -49.62 5.41 1.67
CA LEU A 118 -50.46 5.39 2.85
C LEU A 118 -51.65 6.37 2.73
N ILE A 119 -51.49 7.50 2.03
CA ILE A 119 -52.54 8.49 1.81
C ILE A 119 -53.27 8.32 0.49
N GLY A 120 -52.93 7.28 -0.29
CA GLY A 120 -53.58 7.00 -1.59
C GLY A 120 -53.17 7.97 -2.70
N ASP A 121 -52.03 8.63 -2.58
CA ASP A 121 -51.49 9.55 -3.57
C ASP A 121 -50.61 8.85 -4.61
N THR A 122 -50.31 9.53 -5.72
CA THR A 122 -49.44 9.04 -6.77
C THR A 122 -48.00 8.93 -6.25
N LEU A 123 -47.36 7.78 -6.55
CA LEU A 123 -45.98 7.57 -6.13
C LEU A 123 -45.03 8.58 -6.83
N PRO A 124 -44.18 9.29 -6.07
CA PRO A 124 -43.30 10.31 -6.64
C PRO A 124 -42.10 9.74 -7.40
N TYR A 125 -41.83 8.44 -7.26
CA TYR A 125 -40.78 7.71 -7.96
C TYR A 125 -41.29 6.35 -8.45
N ASP A 126 -40.66 5.81 -9.49
CA ASP A 126 -40.88 4.43 -9.95
C ASP A 126 -40.31 3.47 -8.90
N ILE A 127 -41.20 2.81 -8.16
CA ILE A 127 -40.84 1.93 -7.03
C ILE A 127 -40.23 0.62 -7.52
N GLU A 128 -40.62 0.13 -8.71
CA GLU A 128 -40.09 -1.12 -9.26
C GLU A 128 -38.65 -0.92 -9.74
N GLU A 129 -38.40 0.15 -10.48
CA GLU A 129 -37.04 0.54 -10.91
C GLU A 129 -36.14 0.77 -9.69
N LEU A 130 -36.60 1.55 -8.72
CA LEU A 130 -35.86 1.85 -7.49
C LEU A 130 -35.54 0.59 -6.69
N HIS A 131 -36.48 -0.36 -6.61
CA HIS A 131 -36.25 -1.65 -5.96
C HIS A 131 -35.19 -2.47 -6.67
N SER A 132 -35.25 -2.55 -8.00
CA SER A 132 -34.28 -3.28 -8.83
C SER A 132 -32.87 -2.71 -8.69
N GLU A 133 -32.72 -1.40 -8.77
CA GLU A 133 -31.42 -0.73 -8.56
C GLU A 133 -30.85 -1.04 -7.16
N ARG A 134 -31.66 -0.91 -6.13
CA ARG A 134 -31.26 -1.18 -4.74
C ARG A 134 -30.91 -2.64 -4.50
N GLN A 135 -31.61 -3.56 -5.17
CA GLN A 135 -31.29 -4.99 -5.07
C GLN A 135 -29.93 -5.29 -5.70
N THR A 136 -29.63 -4.71 -6.85
CA THR A 136 -28.30 -4.83 -7.49
C THR A 136 -27.17 -4.35 -6.56
N LEU A 137 -27.36 -3.22 -5.86
CA LEU A 137 -26.39 -2.73 -4.89
C LEU A 137 -26.20 -3.70 -3.71
N ARG A 138 -27.29 -4.26 -3.17
CA ARG A 138 -27.24 -5.24 -2.08
C ARG A 138 -26.52 -6.52 -2.49
N ASP A 139 -26.81 -7.03 -3.67
CA ASP A 139 -26.21 -8.25 -4.19
C ASP A 139 -24.69 -8.07 -4.36
N ARG A 140 -24.28 -6.90 -4.87
CA ARG A 140 -22.84 -6.56 -4.98
C ARG A 140 -22.17 -6.41 -3.62
N ILE A 141 -22.82 -5.78 -2.65
CA ILE A 141 -22.30 -5.67 -1.27
C ILE A 141 -22.11 -7.07 -0.68
N ASN A 142 -23.11 -7.95 -0.80
CA ASN A 142 -23.04 -9.32 -0.27
C ASN A 142 -21.90 -10.13 -0.90
N GLU A 143 -21.72 -10.01 -2.22
CA GLU A 143 -20.62 -10.65 -2.95
C GLU A 143 -19.25 -10.19 -2.43
N LEU A 144 -19.07 -8.87 -2.27
CA LEU A 144 -17.82 -8.29 -1.76
C LEU A 144 -17.57 -8.67 -0.29
N GLU A 145 -18.59 -8.62 0.57
CA GLU A 145 -18.49 -9.02 1.97
C GLU A 145 -18.13 -10.51 2.12
N ALA A 146 -18.67 -11.38 1.27
CA ALA A 146 -18.30 -12.79 1.24
C ALA A 146 -16.84 -13.04 0.79
N SER A 147 -16.20 -12.04 0.18
CA SER A 147 -14.81 -12.12 -0.30
C SER A 147 -13.78 -11.63 0.71
N LEU A 148 -14.19 -11.00 1.83
CA LEU A 148 -13.34 -10.54 2.91
C LEU A 148 -12.94 -11.66 3.87
#